data_3f0ddec3555e58a4c2026dff17ad653b
#
_entry.id   3f0ddec3555e58a4c2026dff17ad653b
#
_cell.length_a   1.000
_cell.length_b   1.000
_cell.length_c   1.000
_cell.angle_alpha   90.00
_cell.angle_beta   90.00
_cell.angle_gamma   90.00
#
_symmetry.space_group_name_H-M   'P 1'
#
loop_
_entity.id
_entity.type
_entity.pdbx_description
1 polymer ?
#
loop_
_entity_poly.entity_id
_entity_poly.type
_entity_poly.pdbx_seq_one_letter_code
_entity_poly.pdbx_strand_id
1 'polypeptide(L)'
;KSVSDAQLEQVLGTGYGIFAGDKIREAVLRFSPEAARWVAREKWHSRQSGRLEEDGSYTLTIPYAAETELVMDIMRHGAQVEVIAPDSLRETVRQRLTAAAAQYPD
;
A
#
# COMPACT_ATOMS: atom_id res chain seq x y z
N LYS A 1 2.24 -24.53 -19.25
CA LYS A 1 0.97 -24.43 -18.97
C LYS A 1 0.73 -24.04 -17.51
N SER A 2 1.23 -24.76 -16.61
CA SER A 2 1.11 -24.31 -15.27
C SER A 2 1.92 -23.03 -15.04
N VAL A 3 2.97 -22.84 -15.81
CA VAL A 3 3.67 -21.58 -15.75
C VAL A 3 2.72 -20.45 -16.11
N SER A 4 1.91 -20.67 -17.12
CA SER A 4 0.93 -19.68 -17.49
C SER A 4 -0.02 -19.39 -16.36
N ASP A 5 -0.45 -20.40 -15.65
CA ASP A 5 -1.36 -20.20 -14.55
C ASP A 5 -0.73 -19.38 -13.46
N ALA A 6 0.50 -19.68 -13.13
CA ALA A 6 1.20 -18.94 -12.10
C ALA A 6 1.39 -17.49 -12.50
N GLN A 7 1.78 -17.28 -13.77
CA GLN A 7 1.95 -15.92 -14.25
C GLN A 7 0.64 -15.18 -14.30
N LEU A 8 -0.40 -15.85 -14.73
CA LEU A 8 -1.70 -15.25 -14.81
C LEU A 8 -2.18 -14.85 -13.43
N GLU A 9 -1.96 -15.70 -12.47
CA GLU A 9 -2.34 -15.41 -11.10
C GLU A 9 -1.60 -14.19 -10.61
N GLN A 10 -0.31 -14.09 -10.90
CA GLN A 10 0.45 -12.92 -10.49
C GLN A 10 -0.09 -11.65 -11.13
N VAL A 11 -0.40 -11.72 -12.40
CA VAL A 11 -0.90 -10.55 -13.10
C VAL A 11 -2.27 -10.17 -12.60
N LEU A 12 -3.15 -11.15 -12.44
CA LEU A 12 -4.53 -10.87 -12.10
C LEU A 12 -4.76 -10.70 -10.61
N GLY A 13 -3.96 -11.38 -9.80
CA GLY A 13 -4.22 -11.41 -8.37
C GLY A 13 -3.37 -10.50 -7.53
N THR A 14 -2.32 -9.92 -8.09
CA THR A 14 -1.39 -9.16 -7.29
C THR A 14 -1.75 -7.68 -7.18
N GLY A 15 -2.31 -7.10 -8.23
CA GLY A 15 -2.59 -5.68 -8.22
C GLY A 15 -1.33 -4.84 -8.25
N TYR A 16 -1.53 -3.55 -8.17
CA TYR A 16 -0.45 -2.57 -8.09
C TYR A 16 0.56 -2.68 -9.22
N GLY A 17 0.11 -3.15 -10.40
CA GLY A 17 0.90 -3.10 -11.61
C GLY A 17 2.08 -4.04 -11.66
N ILE A 18 2.04 -5.13 -10.92
CA ILE A 18 3.16 -6.06 -10.87
C ILE A 18 3.03 -7.06 -12.00
N PHE A 19 3.98 -7.01 -12.94
CA PHE A 19 4.04 -7.90 -14.08
C PHE A 19 5.42 -8.50 -14.19
N ALA A 20 5.52 -9.57 -14.95
CA ALA A 20 6.82 -10.20 -15.17
C ALA A 20 7.79 -9.18 -15.77
N GLY A 21 8.98 -9.11 -15.21
CA GLY A 21 10.00 -8.21 -15.70
C GLY A 21 9.96 -6.82 -15.12
N ASP A 22 8.91 -6.48 -14.40
CA ASP A 22 8.82 -5.16 -13.79
C ASP A 22 9.75 -5.06 -12.59
N LYS A 23 10.23 -3.85 -12.38
CA LYS A 23 11.01 -3.57 -11.18
C LYS A 23 10.06 -3.41 -10.03
N ILE A 24 10.17 -4.27 -9.05
CA ILE A 24 9.25 -4.30 -7.92
C ILE A 24 9.88 -3.62 -6.73
N ARG A 25 9.13 -2.76 -6.09
CA ARG A 25 9.51 -2.08 -4.86
C ARG A 25 8.65 -2.57 -3.73
N GLU A 26 9.06 -2.27 -2.52
CA GLU A 26 8.26 -2.58 -1.36
C GLU A 26 7.82 -1.30 -0.67
N ALA A 27 6.54 -1.22 -0.41
CA ALA A 27 5.98 -0.12 0.38
C ALA A 27 5.84 -0.58 1.82
N VAL A 28 6.25 0.28 2.73
CA VAL A 28 6.08 0.02 4.16
C VAL A 28 5.11 1.07 4.69
N LEU A 29 3.98 0.60 5.18
CA LEU A 29 2.91 1.44 5.66
C LEU A 29 2.70 1.19 7.15
N ARG A 30 2.43 2.25 7.89
CA ARG A 30 2.15 2.13 9.31
C ARG A 30 0.76 2.67 9.58
N PHE A 31 -0.09 1.81 10.11
CA PHE A 31 -1.46 2.16 10.44
C PHE A 31 -1.59 2.44 11.93
N SER A 32 -2.45 3.39 12.26
CA SER A 32 -2.71 3.73 13.64
C SER A 32 -3.27 2.52 14.40
N PRO A 33 -3.18 2.52 15.74
CA PRO A 33 -3.78 1.43 16.51
C PRO A 33 -5.27 1.28 16.22
N GLU A 34 -5.96 2.37 15.96
CA GLU A 34 -7.38 2.29 15.64
C GLU A 34 -7.61 1.56 14.33
N ALA A 35 -6.88 1.95 13.27
CA ALA A 35 -7.04 1.31 11.97
C ALA A 35 -6.55 -0.14 11.99
N ALA A 36 -5.57 -0.42 12.83
CA ALA A 36 -5.02 -1.77 12.91
C ALA A 36 -6.09 -2.81 13.21
N ARG A 37 -7.16 -2.39 13.86
CA ARG A 37 -8.22 -3.33 14.27
C ARG A 37 -8.87 -4.01 13.08
N TRP A 38 -8.91 -3.32 11.93
CA TRP A 38 -9.48 -3.95 10.73
C TRP A 38 -8.45 -4.18 9.65
N VAL A 39 -7.44 -3.31 9.54
CA VAL A 39 -6.45 -3.45 8.48
C VAL A 39 -5.66 -4.74 8.65
N ALA A 40 -5.40 -5.16 9.89
CA ALA A 40 -4.64 -6.38 10.13
C ALA A 40 -5.33 -7.61 9.55
N ARG A 41 -6.62 -7.52 9.29
CA ARG A 41 -7.37 -8.63 8.72
C ARG A 41 -7.56 -8.50 7.21
N GLU A 42 -7.15 -7.37 6.64
CA GLU A 42 -7.33 -7.15 5.21
C GLU A 42 -6.14 -7.70 4.45
N LYS A 43 -6.42 -8.13 3.25
CA LYS A 43 -5.37 -8.57 2.36
C LYS A 43 -5.30 -7.60 1.20
N TRP A 44 -4.26 -6.77 1.20
CA TRP A 44 -4.02 -5.85 0.10
C TRP A 44 -3.30 -6.53 -1.04
N HIS A 45 -2.48 -7.51 -0.71
CA HIS A 45 -1.68 -8.21 -1.71
C HIS A 45 -1.35 -9.59 -1.18
N SER A 46 -1.28 -10.60 -2.08
CA SER A 46 -1.05 -11.96 -1.64
C SER A 46 0.31 -12.16 -0.99
N ARG A 47 1.25 -11.28 -1.28
CA ARG A 47 2.60 -11.38 -0.74
C ARG A 47 2.88 -10.33 0.32
N GLN A 48 1.86 -9.75 0.86
CA GLN A 48 2.06 -8.78 1.91
C GLN A 48 2.55 -9.45 3.17
N SER A 49 3.25 -8.68 3.99
CA SER A 49 3.61 -9.15 5.32
C SER A 49 3.23 -8.06 6.30
N GLY A 50 2.70 -8.46 7.45
CA GLY A 50 2.21 -7.53 8.42
C GLY A 50 2.72 -7.85 9.80
N ARG A 51 2.84 -6.82 10.62
CA ARG A 51 3.32 -6.98 11.98
C ARG A 51 2.60 -6.02 12.90
N LEU A 52 2.01 -6.56 13.95
CA LEU A 52 1.39 -5.75 14.99
C LEU A 52 2.49 -5.27 15.94
N GLU A 53 2.62 -3.96 16.08
CA GLU A 53 3.65 -3.39 16.92
C GLU A 53 3.21 -3.34 18.37
N GLU A 54 4.17 -3.08 19.26
CA GLU A 54 3.88 -3.06 20.68
C GLU A 54 2.88 -1.97 21.06
N ASP A 55 2.93 -0.85 20.35
CA ASP A 55 2.03 0.26 20.64
C ASP A 55 0.65 0.08 20.04
N GLY A 56 0.40 -1.05 19.39
CA GLY A 56 -0.89 -1.33 18.78
C GLY A 56 -0.97 -0.94 17.31
N SER A 57 0.00 -0.21 16.80
CA SER A 57 0.01 0.11 15.38
C SER A 57 0.34 -1.12 14.58
N TYR A 58 0.08 -1.04 13.26
CA TYR A 58 0.27 -2.19 12.37
C TYR A 58 1.16 -1.76 11.21
N THR A 59 2.24 -2.49 11.00
CA THR A 59 3.15 -2.23 9.90
C THR A 59 2.88 -3.24 8.80
N LEU A 60 2.57 -2.73 7.61
CA LEU A 60 2.24 -3.55 6.46
C LEU A 60 3.26 -3.30 5.37
N THR A 61 3.85 -4.38 4.87
CA THR A 61 4.81 -4.31 3.77
C THR A 61 4.17 -4.95 2.55
N ILE A 62 4.13 -4.20 1.44
CA ILE A 62 3.43 -4.60 0.23
C ILE A 62 4.34 -4.40 -0.97
N PRO A 63 4.47 -5.42 -1.85
CA PRO A 63 5.19 -5.20 -3.11
C PRO A 63 4.32 -4.40 -4.08
N TYR A 64 4.96 -3.58 -4.91
CA TYR A 64 4.24 -2.83 -5.93
C TYR A 64 5.22 -2.43 -7.03
N ALA A 65 4.69 -2.20 -8.22
CA ALA A 65 5.47 -1.69 -9.34
C ALA A 65 4.90 -0.36 -9.81
N ALA A 66 3.57 -0.28 -9.94
CA ALA A 66 2.90 0.97 -10.28
C ALA A 66 2.19 1.49 -9.04
N GLU A 67 2.37 2.78 -8.76
CA GLU A 67 1.91 3.30 -7.48
C GLU A 67 0.50 3.88 -7.49
N THR A 68 -0.10 4.05 -8.67
CA THR A 68 -1.37 4.79 -8.75
C THR A 68 -2.45 4.20 -7.86
N GLU A 69 -2.72 2.91 -8.02
CA GLU A 69 -3.76 2.26 -7.23
C GLU A 69 -3.37 2.16 -5.77
N LEU A 70 -2.09 1.90 -5.51
CA LEU A 70 -1.63 1.81 -4.14
C LEU A 70 -1.81 3.16 -3.43
N VAL A 71 -1.48 4.25 -4.11
CA VAL A 71 -1.65 5.58 -3.54
C VAL A 71 -3.12 5.81 -3.19
N MET A 72 -4.03 5.42 -4.08
CA MET A 72 -5.45 5.60 -3.81
C MET A 72 -5.89 4.79 -2.60
N ASP A 73 -5.42 3.56 -2.48
CA ASP A 73 -5.75 2.74 -1.32
C ASP A 73 -5.21 3.36 -0.04
N ILE A 74 -4.00 3.90 -0.10
CA ILE A 74 -3.43 4.57 1.06
C ILE A 74 -4.25 5.79 1.44
N MET A 75 -4.58 6.62 0.46
CA MET A 75 -5.30 7.86 0.74
C MET A 75 -6.69 7.60 1.30
N ARG A 76 -7.27 6.45 0.99
CA ARG A 76 -8.58 6.09 1.53
C ARG A 76 -8.57 6.04 3.04
N HIS A 77 -7.43 5.77 3.63
CA HIS A 77 -7.33 5.68 5.09
C HIS A 77 -7.01 7.03 5.75
N GLY A 78 -6.76 8.05 4.95
CA GLY A 78 -6.60 9.40 5.46
C GLY A 78 -5.50 9.51 6.51
N ALA A 79 -5.87 10.03 7.66
CA ALA A 79 -4.89 10.28 8.73
C ALA A 79 -4.50 9.03 9.51
N GLN A 80 -5.10 7.88 9.16
CA GLN A 80 -4.85 6.64 9.90
C GLN A 80 -3.67 5.86 9.38
N VAL A 81 -2.99 6.35 8.35
CA VAL A 81 -1.87 5.62 7.74
C VAL A 81 -0.74 6.58 7.43
N GLU A 82 0.48 6.10 7.59
CA GLU A 82 1.67 6.85 7.20
C GLU A 82 2.53 5.96 6.31
N VAL A 83 3.00 6.51 5.19
CA VAL A 83 3.95 5.80 4.34
C VAL A 83 5.32 5.97 4.95
N ILE A 84 5.93 4.85 5.37
CA ILE A 84 7.25 4.88 5.97
C ILE A 84 8.32 4.84 4.88
N ALA A 85 8.08 4.02 3.85
CA ALA A 85 9.06 3.85 2.76
C ALA A 85 8.33 3.34 1.53
N PRO A 86 8.86 3.57 0.34
CA PRO A 86 10.06 4.35 0.07
C PRO A 86 9.76 5.85 0.02
N ASP A 87 10.81 6.64 0.03
CA ASP A 87 10.64 8.10 0.06
C ASP A 87 9.83 8.61 -1.13
N SER A 88 10.01 8.00 -2.30
CA SER A 88 9.26 8.46 -3.47
C SER A 88 7.76 8.26 -3.30
N LEU A 89 7.34 7.15 -2.73
CA LEU A 89 5.93 6.91 -2.49
C LEU A 89 5.41 7.85 -1.41
N ARG A 90 6.19 8.02 -0.35
CA ARG A 90 5.83 8.93 0.73
C ARG A 90 5.60 10.34 0.19
N GLU A 91 6.48 10.80 -0.68
CA GLU A 91 6.37 12.14 -1.23
C GLU A 91 5.15 12.26 -2.15
N THR A 92 4.88 11.23 -2.94
CA THR A 92 3.71 11.26 -3.82
C THR A 92 2.43 11.37 -3.00
N VAL A 93 2.33 10.60 -1.93
CA VAL A 93 1.15 10.64 -1.08
C VAL A 93 1.04 12.01 -0.40
N ARG A 94 2.16 12.53 0.10
CA ARG A 94 2.15 13.84 0.75
C ARG A 94 1.66 14.91 -0.21
N GLN A 95 2.14 14.89 -1.45
CA GLN A 95 1.72 15.89 -2.43
C GLN A 95 0.24 15.77 -2.75
N ARG A 96 -0.25 14.55 -2.88
CA ARG A 96 -1.66 14.34 -3.17
C ARG A 96 -2.55 14.80 -2.03
N LEU A 97 -2.13 14.52 -0.80
CA LEU A 97 -2.90 14.95 0.36
C LEU A 97 -2.89 16.46 0.50
N THR A 98 -1.76 17.08 0.23
CA THR A 98 -1.67 18.54 0.28
C THR A 98 -2.59 19.17 -0.75
N ALA A 99 -2.57 18.64 -1.96
CA ALA A 99 -3.44 19.15 -3.03
C ALA A 99 -4.91 18.93 -2.67
N ALA A 100 -5.22 17.78 -2.08
CA ALA A 100 -6.59 17.51 -1.69
C ALA A 100 -7.05 18.46 -0.59
N ALA A 101 -6.21 18.69 0.39
CA ALA A 101 -6.56 19.59 1.48
C ALA A 101 -6.76 21.02 0.99
N ALA A 102 -6.04 21.39 -0.06
CA ALA A 102 -6.15 22.73 -0.62
C ALA A 102 -7.52 23.00 -1.24
N GLN A 103 -8.28 21.93 -1.54
CA GLN A 103 -9.64 22.11 -2.03
C GLN A 103 -10.60 22.61 -0.96
N TYR A 104 -10.18 22.50 0.28
CA TYR A 104 -11.06 22.83 1.41
C TYR A 104 -10.40 23.90 2.30
N PRO A 105 -10.25 25.10 1.78
CA PRO A 105 -9.71 26.18 2.61
C PRO A 105 -10.70 26.51 3.71
N ASP A 106 -10.22 27.11 4.76
CA ASP A 106 -11.06 27.43 5.92
C ASP A 106 -12.39 28.14 5.61
#